data_92f88cc5028322438e90543217de0e44
#
_entry.id   92f88cc5028322438e90543217de0e44
#
_cell.length_a   1.000
_cell.length_b   1.000
_cell.length_c   1.000
_cell.angle_alpha   90.00
_cell.angle_beta   90.00
_cell.angle_gamma   90.00
#
_symmetry.space_group_name_H-M   'P 1'
#
loop_
_entity.id
_entity.type
_entity.pdbx_description
1 polymer ?
#
loop_
_entity_poly.entity_id
_entity_poly.type
_entity_poly.pdbx_seq_one_letter_code
_entity_poly.pdbx_strand_id
1 'polypeptide(L)'
;MLRRCISVSAFMIAGLISGCAAPPANTPATVRVNVFAGASNLPLLTAIDRGFFARRGLTIEVQNTPNSDQQRAGLPAGKFEIAHAAVDNAIAMVEVARNEAIIVMGGDSGMNEFMVRPEIRSMADLRGKVLAVDAPNTAYALVAKRILKLNGLLEGRDYSLKVVGGTQMRSAAMANTPELAASMVNPPFTFVVQERGVKSLGRATDLAGPYQATGAFVMRDWARQNAGTLERYIAAYIEGSRYAMNPANKSEMTLLLQNRFNLAPAVAIQTYAALMTRGFGLNEDAAFSIDGFNNVLGMRAELEGQWGGKAPAPDKYIDLSYYQHALKFAGNPGR
;
A
#
# COMPACT_ATOMS: atom_id res chain seq x y z
N MET A 1 -29.28 -49.36 -71.76
CA MET A 1 -28.39 -48.21 -71.57
C MET A 1 -28.83 -47.50 -70.29
N LEU A 2 -28.17 -47.75 -69.20
CA LEU A 2 -28.48 -47.13 -67.89
C LEU A 2 -27.60 -45.92 -67.67
N ARG A 3 -28.22 -44.74 -67.50
CA ARG A 3 -27.54 -43.54 -67.04
C ARG A 3 -27.62 -43.50 -65.51
N ARG A 4 -26.46 -43.54 -64.84
CA ARG A 4 -26.32 -43.31 -63.40
C ARG A 4 -26.24 -41.78 -63.16
N CYS A 5 -27.19 -41.23 -62.39
CA CYS A 5 -27.08 -39.92 -61.82
C CYS A 5 -26.25 -39.97 -60.53
N ILE A 6 -25.17 -39.23 -60.48
CA ILE A 6 -24.37 -39.04 -59.26
C ILE A 6 -24.85 -37.75 -58.60
N SER A 7 -25.47 -37.88 -57.40
CA SER A 7 -25.83 -36.75 -56.54
C SER A 7 -24.64 -36.37 -55.69
N VAL A 8 -24.12 -35.17 -55.84
CA VAL A 8 -23.08 -34.57 -54.99
C VAL A 8 -23.79 -33.82 -53.87
N SER A 9 -23.72 -34.37 -52.65
CA SER A 9 -24.19 -33.69 -51.45
C SER A 9 -23.08 -32.74 -50.90
N ALA A 10 -23.31 -31.45 -51.02
CA ALA A 10 -22.44 -30.43 -50.41
C ALA A 10 -22.75 -30.32 -48.90
N PHE A 11 -21.82 -30.75 -48.06
CA PHE A 11 -21.88 -30.50 -46.61
C PHE A 11 -21.40 -29.09 -46.32
N MET A 12 -22.34 -28.19 -45.95
CA MET A 12 -21.99 -26.87 -45.36
C MET A 12 -21.61 -27.09 -43.92
N ILE A 13 -20.34 -26.89 -43.60
CA ILE A 13 -19.84 -26.79 -42.22
C ILE A 13 -20.06 -25.34 -41.78
N ALA A 14 -21.14 -25.07 -41.02
CA ALA A 14 -21.32 -23.82 -40.33
C ALA A 14 -20.37 -23.75 -39.15
N GLY A 15 -19.25 -23.05 -39.30
CA GLY A 15 -18.32 -22.76 -38.22
C GLY A 15 -18.97 -21.80 -37.20
N LEU A 16 -19.31 -22.32 -36.00
CA LEU A 16 -19.67 -21.53 -34.85
C LEU A 16 -18.42 -20.80 -34.34
N ILE A 17 -18.26 -19.53 -34.79
CA ILE A 17 -17.30 -18.60 -34.17
C ILE A 17 -17.95 -18.17 -32.85
N SER A 18 -17.62 -18.84 -31.75
CA SER A 18 -17.88 -18.33 -30.40
C SER A 18 -16.98 -17.11 -30.19
N GLY A 19 -17.47 -15.95 -30.57
CA GLY A 19 -16.86 -14.68 -30.19
C GLY A 19 -16.93 -14.54 -28.67
N CYS A 20 -15.82 -14.67 -27.98
CA CYS A 20 -15.68 -14.16 -26.63
C CYS A 20 -15.92 -12.65 -26.71
N ALA A 21 -17.16 -12.23 -26.47
CA ALA A 21 -17.46 -10.81 -26.28
C ALA A 21 -16.65 -10.32 -25.06
N ALA A 22 -15.71 -9.41 -25.29
CA ALA A 22 -15.07 -8.69 -24.21
C ALA A 22 -16.18 -8.05 -23.35
N PRO A 23 -16.12 -8.14 -22.01
CA PRO A 23 -17.13 -7.53 -21.17
C PRO A 23 -17.24 -6.04 -21.52
N PRO A 24 -18.46 -5.46 -21.54
CA PRO A 24 -18.66 -4.07 -21.88
C PRO A 24 -17.79 -3.19 -21.01
N ALA A 25 -17.08 -2.24 -21.62
CA ALA A 25 -16.00 -1.43 -21.02
C ALA A 25 -16.38 -0.65 -19.74
N ASN A 26 -17.66 -0.65 -19.31
CA ASN A 26 -18.19 0.10 -18.18
C ASN A 26 -19.26 -0.65 -17.37
N THR A 27 -19.16 -1.96 -17.19
CA THR A 27 -20.07 -2.63 -16.25
C THR A 27 -19.88 -2.05 -14.85
N PRO A 28 -20.95 -1.50 -14.21
CA PRO A 28 -20.85 -0.99 -12.85
C PRO A 28 -20.35 -2.08 -11.89
N ALA A 29 -19.41 -1.72 -11.02
CA ALA A 29 -18.85 -2.64 -10.05
C ALA A 29 -18.64 -1.94 -8.70
N THR A 30 -18.97 -2.65 -7.61
CA THR A 30 -18.56 -2.25 -6.27
C THR A 30 -17.23 -2.91 -5.93
N VAL A 31 -16.28 -2.12 -5.44
CA VAL A 31 -14.95 -2.59 -5.03
C VAL A 31 -14.73 -2.21 -3.56
N ARG A 32 -14.54 -3.21 -2.72
CA ARG A 32 -14.20 -3.01 -1.30
C ARG A 32 -12.69 -2.86 -1.18
N VAL A 33 -12.27 -1.76 -0.58
CA VAL A 33 -10.85 -1.38 -0.46
C VAL A 33 -10.49 -1.28 1.01
N ASN A 34 -9.58 -2.12 1.46
CA ASN A 34 -9.13 -2.14 2.85
C ASN A 34 -7.84 -1.34 3.00
N VAL A 35 -7.81 -0.41 3.96
CA VAL A 35 -6.72 0.53 4.20
C VAL A 35 -6.39 0.65 5.68
N PHE A 36 -5.16 1.04 5.99
CA PHE A 36 -4.84 1.61 7.30
C PHE A 36 -5.24 3.09 7.33
N ALA A 37 -5.71 3.57 8.48
CA ALA A 37 -5.90 4.99 8.67
C ALA A 37 -4.57 5.73 8.55
N GLY A 38 -4.50 6.73 7.66
CA GLY A 38 -3.29 7.51 7.42
C GLY A 38 -3.40 8.43 6.21
N ALA A 39 -2.53 9.42 6.15
CA ALA A 39 -2.56 10.42 5.09
C ALA A 39 -2.13 9.88 3.72
N SER A 40 -1.46 8.72 3.66
CA SER A 40 -1.16 8.00 2.41
C SER A 40 -2.40 7.68 1.56
N ASN A 41 -3.59 7.68 2.20
CA ASN A 41 -4.86 7.49 1.49
C ASN A 41 -5.35 8.74 0.74
N LEU A 42 -4.63 9.86 0.79
CA LEU A 42 -5.07 11.10 0.12
C LEU A 42 -5.43 10.88 -1.36
N PRO A 43 -4.66 10.14 -2.19
CA PRO A 43 -5.04 9.85 -3.56
C PRO A 43 -6.38 9.10 -3.68
N LEU A 44 -6.61 8.08 -2.86
CA LEU A 44 -7.86 7.31 -2.83
C LEU A 44 -9.05 8.20 -2.46
N LEU A 45 -8.91 8.96 -1.36
CA LEU A 45 -9.95 9.87 -0.88
C LEU A 45 -10.27 10.95 -1.90
N THR A 46 -9.25 11.53 -2.53
CA THR A 46 -9.41 12.51 -3.62
C THR A 46 -10.15 11.89 -4.80
N ALA A 47 -9.80 10.67 -5.21
CA ALA A 47 -10.46 10.00 -6.33
C ALA A 47 -11.94 9.71 -6.04
N ILE A 48 -12.30 9.41 -4.79
CA ILE A 48 -13.70 9.24 -4.36
C ILE A 48 -14.42 10.59 -4.38
N ASP A 49 -13.89 11.59 -3.71
CA ASP A 49 -14.55 12.89 -3.54
C ASP A 49 -14.71 13.63 -4.88
N ARG A 50 -13.77 13.45 -5.82
CA ARG A 50 -13.81 14.01 -7.17
C ARG A 50 -14.59 13.17 -8.18
N GLY A 51 -15.13 12.04 -7.77
CA GLY A 51 -15.91 11.14 -8.60
C GLY A 51 -15.11 10.45 -9.71
N PHE A 52 -13.77 10.31 -9.55
CA PHE A 52 -12.92 9.67 -10.56
C PHE A 52 -13.25 8.18 -10.71
N PHE A 53 -13.60 7.52 -9.62
CA PHE A 53 -14.12 6.15 -9.65
C PHE A 53 -15.51 6.07 -10.26
N ALA A 54 -16.42 6.96 -9.87
CA ALA A 54 -17.80 6.97 -10.36
C ALA A 54 -17.87 7.15 -11.88
N ARG A 55 -17.03 8.05 -12.46
CA ARG A 55 -16.92 8.23 -13.91
C ARG A 55 -16.46 6.98 -14.67
N ARG A 56 -15.80 6.04 -13.95
CA ARG A 56 -15.36 4.75 -14.47
C ARG A 56 -16.30 3.60 -14.12
N GLY A 57 -17.52 3.91 -13.65
CA GLY A 57 -18.51 2.92 -13.24
C GLY A 57 -18.13 2.14 -11.97
N LEU A 58 -17.30 2.70 -11.09
CA LEU A 58 -16.88 2.06 -9.85
C LEU A 58 -17.49 2.75 -8.64
N THR A 59 -18.06 1.95 -7.74
CA THR A 59 -18.40 2.36 -6.38
C THR A 59 -17.35 1.81 -5.43
N ILE A 60 -16.76 2.67 -4.61
CA ILE A 60 -15.70 2.28 -3.69
C ILE A 60 -16.21 2.26 -2.26
N GLU A 61 -16.06 1.11 -1.61
CA GLU A 61 -16.34 0.93 -0.19
C GLU A 61 -15.03 0.83 0.59
N VAL A 62 -14.67 1.90 1.31
CA VAL A 62 -13.43 1.94 2.09
C VAL A 62 -13.65 1.29 3.45
N GLN A 63 -12.80 0.32 3.77
CA GLN A 63 -12.78 -0.40 5.05
C GLN A 63 -11.46 -0.12 5.78
N ASN A 64 -11.52 0.33 7.03
CA ASN A 64 -10.32 0.49 7.83
C ASN A 64 -9.94 -0.80 8.54
N THR A 65 -8.66 -1.14 8.52
CA THR A 65 -8.09 -2.25 9.30
C THR A 65 -7.36 -1.74 10.54
N PRO A 66 -7.48 -2.41 11.70
CA PRO A 66 -6.75 -2.02 12.90
C PRO A 66 -5.30 -2.52 12.90
N ASN A 67 -5.00 -3.61 12.16
CA ASN A 67 -3.67 -4.25 12.14
C ASN A 67 -3.45 -5.10 10.89
N SER A 68 -2.19 -5.47 10.66
CA SER A 68 -1.77 -6.26 9.51
C SER A 68 -2.33 -7.68 9.51
N ASP A 69 -2.51 -8.30 10.66
CA ASP A 69 -3.02 -9.69 10.75
C ASP A 69 -4.44 -9.77 10.23
N GLN A 70 -5.31 -8.83 10.63
CA GLN A 70 -6.69 -8.78 10.14
C GLN A 70 -6.76 -8.48 8.65
N GLN A 71 -5.89 -7.59 8.12
CA GLN A 71 -5.84 -7.32 6.70
C GLN A 71 -5.38 -8.55 5.91
N ARG A 72 -4.27 -9.18 6.32
CA ARG A 72 -3.73 -10.37 5.65
C ARG A 72 -4.69 -11.56 5.65
N ALA A 73 -5.48 -11.73 6.73
CA ALA A 73 -6.51 -12.76 6.79
C ALA A 73 -7.76 -12.40 5.98
N GLY A 74 -8.11 -11.12 5.89
CA GLY A 74 -9.32 -10.63 5.23
C GLY A 74 -9.29 -10.73 3.72
N LEU A 75 -8.15 -10.46 3.08
CA LEU A 75 -8.02 -10.46 1.63
C LEU A 75 -8.29 -11.85 1.00
N PRO A 76 -7.62 -12.94 1.42
CA PRO A 76 -7.91 -14.27 0.88
C PRO A 76 -9.29 -14.81 1.29
N ALA A 77 -9.87 -14.29 2.37
CA ALA A 77 -11.24 -14.60 2.77
C ALA A 77 -12.31 -13.82 1.97
N GLY A 78 -11.93 -13.00 1.00
CA GLY A 78 -12.84 -12.22 0.17
C GLY A 78 -13.64 -11.15 0.93
N LYS A 79 -13.13 -10.67 2.07
CA LYS A 79 -13.78 -9.57 2.81
C LYS A 79 -13.67 -8.23 2.09
N PHE A 80 -12.71 -8.09 1.23
CA PHE A 80 -12.44 -6.96 0.33
C PHE A 80 -11.61 -7.46 -0.85
N GLU A 81 -11.61 -6.70 -1.93
CA GLU A 81 -10.93 -7.06 -3.18
C GLU A 81 -9.51 -6.50 -3.25
N ILE A 82 -9.31 -5.28 -2.72
CA ILE A 82 -8.03 -4.56 -2.80
C ILE A 82 -7.57 -4.18 -1.41
N ALA A 83 -6.31 -4.43 -1.11
CA ALA A 83 -5.66 -3.93 0.10
C ALA A 83 -4.63 -2.85 -0.25
N HIS A 84 -4.66 -1.73 0.46
CA HIS A 84 -3.58 -0.74 0.47
C HIS A 84 -2.84 -0.81 1.79
N ALA A 85 -1.58 -1.18 1.73
CA ALA A 85 -0.67 -1.23 2.88
C ALA A 85 0.78 -1.24 2.41
N ALA A 86 1.71 -1.26 3.36
CA ALA A 86 3.09 -1.58 3.05
C ALA A 86 3.16 -2.93 2.32
N VAL A 87 3.79 -2.94 1.16
CA VAL A 87 3.84 -4.11 0.24
C VAL A 87 4.48 -5.35 0.87
N ASP A 88 5.23 -5.16 1.94
CA ASP A 88 5.76 -6.22 2.79
C ASP A 88 4.66 -7.18 3.30
N ASN A 89 3.44 -6.69 3.51
CA ASN A 89 2.30 -7.52 3.89
C ASN A 89 1.94 -8.53 2.79
N ALA A 90 2.03 -8.16 1.52
CA ALA A 90 1.83 -9.10 0.41
C ALA A 90 2.92 -10.18 0.38
N ILE A 91 4.18 -9.82 0.66
CA ILE A 91 5.27 -10.81 0.78
C ILE A 91 4.98 -11.79 1.92
N ALA A 92 4.54 -11.29 3.09
CA ALA A 92 4.16 -12.15 4.21
C ALA A 92 3.00 -13.08 3.86
N MET A 93 2.01 -12.63 3.10
CA MET A 93 0.92 -13.47 2.60
C MET A 93 1.42 -14.59 1.71
N VAL A 94 2.36 -14.31 0.82
CA VAL A 94 2.93 -15.31 -0.10
C VAL A 94 3.84 -16.30 0.63
N GLU A 95 4.77 -15.79 1.45
CA GLU A 95 5.83 -16.62 2.04
C GLU A 95 5.40 -17.35 3.31
N VAL A 96 4.58 -16.71 4.14
CA VAL A 96 4.18 -17.27 5.44
C VAL A 96 2.82 -17.96 5.35
N ALA A 97 1.81 -17.27 4.77
CA ALA A 97 0.45 -17.79 4.69
C ALA A 97 0.18 -18.63 3.42
N ARG A 98 1.15 -18.71 2.49
CA ARG A 98 1.04 -19.45 1.21
C ARG A 98 -0.13 -19.02 0.34
N ASN A 99 -0.52 -17.75 0.44
CA ASN A 99 -1.55 -17.15 -0.39
C ASN A 99 -0.97 -16.62 -1.70
N GLU A 100 -1.77 -16.55 -2.74
CA GLU A 100 -1.38 -16.01 -4.04
C GLU A 100 -1.73 -14.51 -4.17
N ALA A 101 -1.18 -13.69 -3.28
CA ALA A 101 -1.30 -12.24 -3.37
C ALA A 101 -0.28 -11.68 -4.36
N ILE A 102 -0.68 -10.65 -5.12
CA ILE A 102 0.21 -9.89 -6.02
C ILE A 102 0.07 -8.39 -5.79
N ILE A 103 1.19 -7.69 -5.87
CA ILE A 103 1.24 -6.23 -5.83
C ILE A 103 1.04 -5.72 -7.25
N VAL A 104 0.08 -4.81 -7.43
CA VAL A 104 -0.36 -4.35 -8.76
C VAL A 104 -0.06 -2.88 -9.05
N MET A 105 0.33 -2.10 -8.03
CA MET A 105 0.78 -0.71 -8.16
C MET A 105 1.56 -0.27 -6.92
N GLY A 106 2.30 0.82 -7.05
CA GLY A 106 2.92 1.51 -5.93
C GLY A 106 1.97 2.48 -5.22
N GLY A 107 2.54 3.47 -4.55
CA GLY A 107 1.80 4.50 -3.83
C GLY A 107 2.72 5.54 -3.19
N ASP A 108 3.52 5.14 -2.23
CA ASP A 108 4.41 6.05 -1.51
C ASP A 108 5.74 5.39 -1.07
N SER A 109 6.67 6.23 -0.63
CA SER A 109 8.00 5.82 -0.15
C SER A 109 8.07 5.60 1.38
N GLY A 110 6.92 5.64 2.08
CA GLY A 110 6.79 5.23 3.47
C GLY A 110 6.53 6.33 4.46
N MET A 111 6.96 7.55 4.22
CA MET A 111 6.72 8.73 5.10
C MET A 111 6.88 8.43 6.59
N ASN A 112 7.61 7.34 6.93
CA ASN A 112 7.80 6.93 8.31
C ASN A 112 9.00 7.60 8.90
N GLU A 113 8.84 8.03 10.15
CA GLU A 113 9.91 8.53 10.98
C GLU A 113 10.09 7.64 12.20
N PHE A 114 11.33 7.50 12.65
CA PHE A 114 11.66 6.82 13.88
C PHE A 114 11.38 7.76 15.05
N MET A 115 10.18 7.64 15.61
CA MET A 115 9.68 8.52 16.66
C MET A 115 10.02 7.98 18.03
N VAL A 116 10.48 8.85 18.92
CA VAL A 116 10.92 8.50 20.28
C VAL A 116 10.37 9.49 21.30
N ARG A 117 10.27 9.02 22.53
CA ARG A 117 9.93 9.87 23.67
C ARG A 117 10.98 10.97 23.91
N PRO A 118 10.62 12.08 24.59
CA PRO A 118 11.50 13.24 24.75
C PRO A 118 12.84 12.96 25.41
N GLU A 119 12.89 11.98 26.34
CA GLU A 119 14.10 11.58 27.07
C GLU A 119 15.11 10.80 26.22
N ILE A 120 14.67 10.18 25.12
CA ILE A 120 15.54 9.42 24.20
C ILE A 120 16.25 10.42 23.28
N ARG A 121 17.58 10.45 23.27
CA ARG A 121 18.40 11.39 22.51
C ARG A 121 19.12 10.76 21.32
N SER A 122 19.30 9.44 21.39
CA SER A 122 20.01 8.65 20.38
C SER A 122 19.44 7.24 20.28
N MET A 123 19.83 6.49 19.24
CA MET A 123 19.48 5.07 19.13
C MET A 123 20.04 4.25 20.30
N ALA A 124 21.21 4.61 20.86
CA ALA A 124 21.82 3.92 21.98
C ALA A 124 20.95 3.95 23.26
N ASP A 125 20.17 5.02 23.45
CA ASP A 125 19.29 5.18 24.63
C ASP A 125 18.09 4.22 24.60
N LEU A 126 17.91 3.49 23.51
CA LEU A 126 16.86 2.47 23.37
C LEU A 126 17.26 1.11 24.00
N ARG A 127 18.45 0.99 24.59
CA ARG A 127 18.82 -0.20 25.38
C ARG A 127 17.87 -0.39 26.55
N GLY A 128 17.34 -1.62 26.70
CA GLY A 128 16.37 -1.96 27.74
C GLY A 128 14.98 -1.37 27.52
N LYS A 129 14.69 -0.76 26.37
CA LYS A 129 13.42 -0.10 26.10
C LYS A 129 12.47 -0.99 25.28
N VAL A 130 11.20 -0.57 25.27
CA VAL A 130 10.12 -1.22 24.52
C VAL A 130 9.71 -0.37 23.33
N LEU A 131 9.63 -0.97 22.14
CA LEU A 131 9.13 -0.33 20.93
C LEU A 131 7.71 -0.82 20.63
N ALA A 132 6.83 0.10 20.29
CA ALA A 132 5.49 -0.22 19.80
C ALA A 132 5.52 -0.59 18.32
N VAL A 133 4.93 -1.75 17.95
CA VAL A 133 4.83 -2.24 16.58
C VAL A 133 3.40 -2.68 16.26
N ASP A 134 3.09 -2.85 14.97
CA ASP A 134 1.84 -3.45 14.51
C ASP A 134 1.89 -4.98 14.67
N ALA A 135 2.88 -5.59 14.03
CA ALA A 135 3.25 -6.99 14.22
C ALA A 135 4.79 -7.10 14.12
N PRO A 136 5.44 -8.02 14.85
CA PRO A 136 6.91 -8.04 14.95
C PRO A 136 7.63 -8.42 13.65
N ASN A 137 6.94 -9.05 12.70
CA ASN A 137 7.49 -9.61 11.46
C ASN A 137 6.97 -8.92 10.19
N THR A 138 6.52 -7.67 10.28
CA THR A 138 6.00 -6.95 9.11
C THR A 138 6.56 -5.55 8.97
N ALA A 139 6.68 -5.10 7.72
CA ALA A 139 6.78 -3.72 7.28
C ALA A 139 7.65 -2.85 8.21
N TYR A 140 7.02 -1.92 8.91
CA TYR A 140 7.73 -0.93 9.71
C TYR A 140 8.38 -1.49 10.97
N ALA A 141 7.96 -2.66 11.47
CA ALA A 141 8.71 -3.37 12.50
C ALA A 141 10.06 -3.84 11.98
N LEU A 142 10.11 -4.38 10.75
CA LEU A 142 11.38 -4.77 10.10
C LEU A 142 12.26 -3.55 9.83
N VAL A 143 11.69 -2.42 9.39
CA VAL A 143 12.44 -1.16 9.23
C VAL A 143 13.05 -0.72 10.56
N ALA A 144 12.27 -0.73 11.65
CA ALA A 144 12.79 -0.38 12.98
C ALA A 144 13.90 -1.32 13.44
N LYS A 145 13.71 -2.64 13.28
CA LYS A 145 14.74 -3.64 13.59
C LYS A 145 16.03 -3.40 12.78
N ARG A 146 15.89 -3.11 11.47
CA ARG A 146 17.04 -2.80 10.59
C ARG A 146 17.78 -1.57 11.08
N ILE A 147 17.08 -0.47 11.37
CA ILE A 147 17.68 0.77 11.88
C ILE A 147 18.45 0.49 13.17
N LEU A 148 17.84 -0.22 14.12
CA LEU A 148 18.45 -0.53 15.39
C LEU A 148 19.67 -1.47 15.24
N LYS A 149 19.57 -2.48 14.36
CA LYS A 149 20.71 -3.37 14.05
C LYS A 149 21.89 -2.61 13.46
N LEU A 150 21.67 -1.65 12.57
CA LEU A 150 22.71 -0.77 12.02
C LEU A 150 23.36 0.12 13.09
N ASN A 151 22.68 0.33 14.22
CA ASN A 151 23.18 1.03 15.39
C ASN A 151 23.65 0.09 16.52
N GLY A 152 23.88 -1.20 16.22
CA GLY A 152 24.44 -2.18 17.16
C GLY A 152 23.45 -2.69 18.22
N LEU A 153 22.13 -2.52 18.01
CA LEU A 153 21.08 -2.98 18.92
C LEU A 153 20.31 -4.16 18.29
N LEU A 154 20.13 -5.23 19.07
CA LEU A 154 19.43 -6.44 18.64
C LEU A 154 18.18 -6.68 19.48
N GLU A 155 17.09 -7.06 18.80
CA GLU A 155 15.83 -7.46 19.44
C GLU A 155 16.07 -8.63 20.42
N GLY A 156 15.37 -8.61 21.54
CA GLY A 156 15.46 -9.64 22.58
C GLY A 156 16.71 -9.56 23.45
N ARG A 157 17.79 -8.92 22.99
CA ARG A 157 19.00 -8.66 23.76
C ARG A 157 19.04 -7.22 24.30
N ASP A 158 18.83 -6.25 23.41
CA ASP A 158 19.04 -4.84 23.73
C ASP A 158 17.71 -4.07 23.86
N TYR A 159 16.63 -4.55 23.24
CA TYR A 159 15.30 -3.97 23.31
C TYR A 159 14.22 -5.04 23.09
N SER A 160 12.97 -4.71 23.40
CA SER A 160 11.83 -5.57 23.14
C SER A 160 10.75 -4.89 22.32
N LEU A 161 9.85 -5.68 21.72
CA LEU A 161 8.71 -5.20 20.96
C LEU A 161 7.41 -5.44 21.72
N LYS A 162 6.47 -4.49 21.59
CA LYS A 162 5.09 -4.63 22.07
C LYS A 162 4.14 -4.43 20.91
N VAL A 163 3.31 -5.43 20.64
CA VAL A 163 2.25 -5.34 19.63
C VAL A 163 1.15 -4.41 20.13
N VAL A 164 0.84 -3.38 19.33
CA VAL A 164 -0.14 -2.35 19.65
C VAL A 164 -1.17 -2.20 18.51
N GLY A 165 -0.76 -2.40 17.26
CA GLY A 165 -1.61 -2.24 16.08
C GLY A 165 -1.12 -1.15 15.12
N GLY A 166 -2.00 -0.69 14.23
CA GLY A 166 -1.70 0.30 13.20
C GLY A 166 -1.13 1.62 13.74
N THR A 167 -0.61 2.47 12.86
CA THR A 167 0.08 3.71 13.25
C THR A 167 -0.75 4.62 14.15
N GLN A 168 -2.05 4.74 13.90
CA GLN A 168 -2.96 5.53 14.75
C GLN A 168 -2.95 5.03 16.19
N MET A 169 -3.03 3.72 16.39
CA MET A 169 -3.04 3.10 17.72
C MET A 169 -1.68 3.25 18.40
N ARG A 170 -0.56 3.03 17.67
CA ARG A 170 0.78 3.18 18.21
C ARG A 170 1.09 4.61 18.64
N SER A 171 0.71 5.60 17.84
CA SER A 171 0.91 7.01 18.17
C SER A 171 0.12 7.41 19.42
N ALA A 172 -1.13 6.97 19.54
CA ALA A 172 -1.94 7.20 20.74
C ALA A 172 -1.32 6.50 21.97
N ALA A 173 -0.86 5.26 21.81
CA ALA A 173 -0.20 4.52 22.89
C ALA A 173 1.10 5.18 23.33
N MET A 174 1.95 5.63 22.40
CA MET A 174 3.19 6.36 22.76
C MET A 174 2.91 7.64 23.55
N ALA A 175 1.83 8.33 23.24
CA ALA A 175 1.46 9.54 23.98
C ALA A 175 1.01 9.27 25.43
N ASN A 176 0.44 8.07 25.68
CA ASN A 176 -0.24 7.76 26.95
C ASN A 176 0.42 6.65 27.78
N THR A 177 1.40 5.93 27.22
CA THR A 177 2.06 4.77 27.86
C THR A 177 3.56 5.03 28.01
N PRO A 178 4.05 5.45 29.19
CA PRO A 178 5.45 5.82 29.41
C PRO A 178 6.47 4.73 29.05
N GLU A 179 6.10 3.46 29.15
CA GLU A 179 6.97 2.32 28.85
C GLU A 179 7.30 2.20 27.36
N LEU A 180 6.47 2.74 26.48
CA LEU A 180 6.69 2.71 25.03
C LEU A 180 7.64 3.84 24.63
N ALA A 181 8.90 3.49 24.41
CA ALA A 181 9.97 4.46 24.16
C ALA A 181 10.05 4.92 22.71
N ALA A 182 9.66 4.08 21.74
CA ALA A 182 9.77 4.38 20.32
C ALA A 182 8.73 3.67 19.46
N SER A 183 8.52 4.18 18.26
CA SER A 183 7.75 3.53 17.18
C SER A 183 8.08 4.16 15.83
N MET A 184 7.85 3.42 14.75
CA MET A 184 7.76 3.99 13.40
C MET A 184 6.39 4.62 13.24
N VAL A 185 6.33 5.91 12.92
CA VAL A 185 5.07 6.67 12.80
C VAL A 185 5.06 7.45 11.49
N ASN A 186 3.92 7.49 10.81
CA ASN A 186 3.71 8.22 9.56
C ASN A 186 2.63 9.30 9.70
N PRO A 187 2.60 10.32 8.80
CA PRO A 187 1.60 11.37 8.81
C PRO A 187 0.14 10.85 8.70
N PRO A 188 -0.80 11.52 9.35
CA PRO A 188 -0.65 12.76 10.11
C PRO A 188 -0.13 12.53 11.55
N PHE A 189 -0.06 11.27 11.99
CA PHE A 189 0.19 10.91 13.39
C PHE A 189 1.59 11.32 13.88
N THR A 190 2.58 11.40 12.98
CA THR A 190 3.91 11.97 13.28
C THR A 190 3.77 13.36 13.89
N PHE A 191 3.00 14.25 13.25
CA PHE A 191 2.84 15.62 13.70
C PHE A 191 1.95 15.73 14.96
N VAL A 192 0.91 14.86 15.04
CA VAL A 192 0.03 14.80 16.22
C VAL A 192 0.83 14.41 17.49
N VAL A 193 1.76 13.46 17.40
CA VAL A 193 2.55 13.06 18.59
C VAL A 193 3.67 14.06 18.89
N GLN A 194 4.16 14.80 17.91
CA GLN A 194 5.13 15.86 18.12
C GLN A 194 4.58 16.99 18.99
N GLU A 195 3.29 17.32 18.87
CA GLU A 195 2.61 18.28 19.75
C GLU A 195 2.62 17.82 21.23
N ARG A 196 2.86 16.53 21.49
CA ARG A 196 2.96 15.92 22.83
C ARG A 196 4.41 15.67 23.27
N GLY A 197 5.38 16.28 22.57
CA GLY A 197 6.80 16.19 22.90
C GLY A 197 7.54 14.97 22.35
N VAL A 198 6.85 14.03 21.70
CA VAL A 198 7.51 12.92 20.97
C VAL A 198 8.32 13.53 19.81
N LYS A 199 9.54 13.05 19.58
CA LYS A 199 10.45 13.63 18.58
C LYS A 199 10.95 12.58 17.60
N SER A 200 11.40 13.02 16.44
CA SER A 200 11.99 12.17 15.41
C SER A 200 13.50 12.01 15.61
N LEU A 201 14.01 10.80 15.46
CA LEU A 201 15.45 10.51 15.29
C LEU A 201 15.86 10.39 13.82
N GLY A 202 14.90 10.51 12.89
CA GLY A 202 15.17 10.53 11.46
C GLY A 202 14.11 9.80 10.64
N ARG A 203 14.17 10.03 9.34
CA ARG A 203 13.28 9.38 8.38
C ARG A 203 13.73 7.95 8.10
N ALA A 204 12.80 7.04 7.92
CA ALA A 204 13.07 5.64 7.60
C ALA A 204 13.97 5.50 6.36
N THR A 205 13.70 6.29 5.31
CA THR A 205 14.46 6.27 4.05
C THR A 205 15.91 6.74 4.21
N ASP A 206 16.17 7.67 5.12
CA ASP A 206 17.51 8.17 5.41
C ASP A 206 18.31 7.16 6.27
N LEU A 207 17.61 6.44 7.16
CA LEU A 207 18.21 5.54 8.14
C LEU A 207 18.36 4.09 7.64
N ALA A 208 17.48 3.63 6.73
CA ALA A 208 17.44 2.24 6.27
C ALA A 208 17.50 2.09 4.73
N GLY A 209 17.64 3.19 3.98
CA GLY A 209 17.69 3.23 2.53
C GLY A 209 16.32 3.32 1.84
N PRO A 210 16.30 3.32 0.50
CA PRO A 210 15.07 3.47 -0.27
C PRO A 210 14.04 2.42 0.12
N TYR A 211 12.75 2.78 0.11
CA TYR A 211 11.69 1.92 0.59
C TYR A 211 10.44 2.03 -0.30
N GLN A 212 9.93 0.89 -0.80
CA GLN A 212 8.60 0.82 -1.37
C GLN A 212 7.64 0.52 -0.23
N ALA A 213 6.90 1.51 0.18
CA ALA A 213 6.00 1.35 1.31
C ALA A 213 4.59 0.94 0.87
N THR A 214 3.65 1.87 0.84
CA THR A 214 2.29 1.56 0.46
C THR A 214 2.21 1.25 -1.03
N GLY A 215 1.51 0.16 -1.34
CA GLY A 215 1.07 -0.20 -2.67
C GLY A 215 -0.30 -0.86 -2.59
N ALA A 216 -0.94 -1.10 -3.74
CA ALA A 216 -2.13 -1.92 -3.81
C ALA A 216 -1.74 -3.37 -4.12
N PHE A 217 -2.36 -4.30 -3.40
CA PHE A 217 -2.23 -5.72 -3.67
C PHE A 217 -3.60 -6.42 -3.58
N VAL A 218 -3.71 -7.48 -4.35
CA VAL A 218 -4.94 -8.23 -4.59
C VAL A 218 -4.63 -9.73 -4.62
N MET A 219 -5.66 -10.58 -4.58
CA MET A 219 -5.48 -12.00 -4.91
C MET A 219 -5.30 -12.17 -6.43
N ARG A 220 -4.33 -12.97 -6.85
CA ARG A 220 -3.99 -13.19 -8.27
C ARG A 220 -5.19 -13.65 -9.11
N ASP A 221 -5.99 -14.57 -8.58
CA ASP A 221 -7.17 -15.07 -9.27
C ASP A 221 -8.24 -14.00 -9.44
N TRP A 222 -8.45 -13.17 -8.41
CA TRP A 222 -9.37 -12.05 -8.52
C TRP A 222 -8.91 -11.05 -9.60
N ALA A 223 -7.61 -10.72 -9.63
CA ALA A 223 -7.06 -9.82 -10.65
C ALA A 223 -7.30 -10.33 -12.07
N ARG A 224 -7.06 -11.64 -12.31
CA ARG A 224 -7.28 -12.26 -13.64
C ARG A 224 -8.75 -12.21 -14.05
N GLN A 225 -9.66 -12.51 -13.12
CA GLN A 225 -11.10 -12.53 -13.39
C GLN A 225 -11.70 -11.13 -13.54
N ASN A 226 -11.06 -10.10 -12.95
CA ASN A 226 -11.57 -8.74 -12.85
C ASN A 226 -10.58 -7.70 -13.42
N ALA A 227 -9.77 -8.08 -14.42
CA ALA A 227 -8.70 -7.25 -14.97
C ALA A 227 -9.17 -5.84 -15.35
N GLY A 228 -10.28 -5.72 -16.09
CA GLY A 228 -10.84 -4.43 -16.49
C GLY A 228 -11.34 -3.58 -15.31
N THR A 229 -11.85 -4.20 -14.24
CA THR A 229 -12.24 -3.49 -13.00
C THR A 229 -11.00 -2.99 -12.27
N LEU A 230 -9.96 -3.81 -12.16
CA LEU A 230 -8.70 -3.46 -11.52
C LEU A 230 -7.99 -2.31 -12.28
N GLU A 231 -7.93 -2.38 -13.60
CA GLU A 231 -7.33 -1.32 -14.42
C GLU A 231 -8.08 0.02 -14.30
N ARG A 232 -9.42 -0.01 -14.30
CA ARG A 232 -10.25 1.19 -14.06
C ARG A 232 -10.04 1.76 -12.66
N TYR A 233 -9.88 0.89 -11.65
CA TYR A 233 -9.56 1.28 -10.29
C TYR A 233 -8.19 2.00 -10.23
N ILE A 234 -7.16 1.39 -10.79
CA ILE A 234 -5.80 1.96 -10.81
C ILE A 234 -5.79 3.30 -11.56
N ALA A 235 -6.47 3.40 -12.70
CA ALA A 235 -6.54 4.64 -13.46
C ALA A 235 -7.20 5.79 -12.67
N ALA A 236 -8.32 5.51 -11.97
CA ALA A 236 -8.99 6.50 -11.12
C ALA A 236 -8.11 6.91 -9.92
N TYR A 237 -7.37 5.95 -9.34
CA TYR A 237 -6.42 6.24 -8.26
C TYR A 237 -5.28 7.14 -8.74
N ILE A 238 -4.72 6.87 -9.93
CA ILE A 238 -3.68 7.72 -10.56
C ILE A 238 -4.21 9.15 -10.77
N GLU A 239 -5.44 9.31 -11.27
CA GLU A 239 -6.07 10.64 -11.40
C GLU A 239 -6.19 11.33 -10.02
N GLY A 240 -6.60 10.60 -8.99
CA GLY A 240 -6.64 11.09 -7.62
C GLY A 240 -5.27 11.52 -7.10
N SER A 241 -4.23 10.75 -7.41
CA SER A 241 -2.84 11.09 -7.06
C SER A 241 -2.39 12.36 -7.78
N ARG A 242 -2.59 12.46 -9.09
CA ARG A 242 -2.25 13.65 -9.89
C ARG A 242 -2.97 14.90 -9.37
N TYR A 243 -4.26 14.77 -9.08
CA TYR A 243 -5.04 15.88 -8.53
C TYR A 243 -4.52 16.31 -7.16
N ALA A 244 -4.27 15.36 -6.26
CA ALA A 244 -3.78 15.63 -4.92
C ALA A 244 -2.37 16.23 -4.91
N MET A 245 -1.52 15.82 -5.84
CA MET A 245 -0.13 16.31 -5.95
C MET A 245 -0.01 17.63 -6.73
N ASN A 246 -1.05 18.08 -7.40
CA ASN A 246 -1.03 19.36 -8.11
C ASN A 246 -1.00 20.51 -7.11
N PRO A 247 0.05 21.38 -7.13
CA PRO A 247 0.17 22.51 -6.20
C PRO A 247 -1.02 23.47 -6.22
N ALA A 248 -1.74 23.60 -7.35
CA ALA A 248 -2.94 24.42 -7.45
C ALA A 248 -4.07 23.95 -6.52
N ASN A 249 -4.08 22.65 -6.15
CA ASN A 249 -5.11 22.06 -5.30
C ASN A 249 -4.69 21.98 -3.82
N LYS A 250 -3.53 22.53 -3.45
CA LYS A 250 -2.96 22.44 -2.09
C LYS A 250 -3.97 22.79 -1.00
N SER A 251 -4.65 23.91 -1.14
CA SER A 251 -5.60 24.39 -0.12
C SER A 251 -6.74 23.43 0.10
N GLU A 252 -7.30 22.91 -0.99
CA GLU A 252 -8.38 21.91 -0.95
C GLU A 252 -7.92 20.60 -0.34
N MET A 253 -6.76 20.09 -0.76
CA MET A 253 -6.21 18.83 -0.25
C MET A 253 -5.83 18.95 1.24
N THR A 254 -5.33 20.09 1.67
CA THR A 254 -5.08 20.36 3.09
C THR A 254 -6.38 20.35 3.90
N LEU A 255 -7.44 20.97 3.38
CA LEU A 255 -8.77 20.96 4.01
C LEU A 255 -9.37 19.53 4.05
N LEU A 256 -9.20 18.76 2.99
CA LEU A 256 -9.62 17.36 2.96
C LEU A 256 -8.93 16.55 4.06
N LEU A 257 -7.62 16.67 4.22
CA LEU A 257 -6.86 16.04 5.31
C LEU A 257 -7.34 16.50 6.69
N GLN A 258 -7.52 17.82 6.85
CA GLN A 258 -8.03 18.39 8.09
C GLN A 258 -9.36 17.76 8.51
N ASN A 259 -10.31 17.68 7.60
CA ASN A 259 -11.66 17.18 7.88
C ASN A 259 -11.66 15.64 8.09
N ARG A 260 -10.92 14.90 7.26
CA ARG A 260 -10.90 13.42 7.33
C ARG A 260 -10.23 12.88 8.57
N PHE A 261 -9.24 13.60 9.11
CA PHE A 261 -8.48 13.17 10.29
C PHE A 261 -8.71 14.04 11.52
N ASN A 262 -9.62 15.02 11.45
CA ASN A 262 -9.91 15.98 12.51
C ASN A 262 -8.63 16.65 13.05
N LEU A 263 -7.82 17.21 12.12
CA LEU A 263 -6.53 17.80 12.42
C LEU A 263 -6.63 19.31 12.73
N ALA A 264 -5.74 19.78 13.59
CA ALA A 264 -5.46 21.20 13.65
C ALA A 264 -4.95 21.71 12.28
N PRO A 265 -5.27 22.95 11.85
CA PRO A 265 -4.86 23.47 10.54
C PRO A 265 -3.36 23.37 10.28
N ALA A 266 -2.52 23.66 11.29
CA ALA A 266 -1.06 23.55 11.18
C ALA A 266 -0.60 22.10 10.89
N VAL A 267 -1.19 21.12 11.56
CA VAL A 267 -0.90 19.68 11.37
C VAL A 267 -1.32 19.24 9.97
N ALA A 268 -2.46 19.70 9.47
CA ALA A 268 -2.91 19.39 8.11
C ALA A 268 -1.93 19.93 7.04
N ILE A 269 -1.44 21.17 7.23
CA ILE A 269 -0.43 21.79 6.34
C ILE A 269 0.88 21.00 6.35
N GLN A 270 1.37 20.61 7.53
CA GLN A 270 2.59 19.80 7.67
C GLN A 270 2.41 18.42 7.05
N THR A 271 1.24 17.81 7.26
CA THR A 271 0.88 16.53 6.67
C THR A 271 0.92 16.59 5.14
N TYR A 272 0.28 17.60 4.54
CA TYR A 272 0.32 17.78 3.09
C TYR A 272 1.75 18.00 2.59
N ALA A 273 2.55 18.82 3.27
CA ALA A 273 3.94 19.05 2.89
C ALA A 273 4.78 17.76 2.91
N ALA A 274 4.58 16.91 3.92
CA ALA A 274 5.25 15.61 4.00
C ALA A 274 4.85 14.68 2.85
N LEU A 275 3.55 14.64 2.49
CA LEU A 275 3.05 13.87 1.35
C LEU A 275 3.69 14.29 0.02
N MET A 276 4.00 15.58 -0.15
CA MET A 276 4.59 16.15 -1.37
C MET A 276 6.12 16.06 -1.38
N THR A 277 6.76 15.56 -0.33
CA THR A 277 8.22 15.47 -0.27
C THR A 277 8.72 14.31 -1.14
N ARG A 278 9.44 14.62 -2.21
CA ARG A 278 9.99 13.63 -3.14
C ARG A 278 10.91 12.63 -2.43
N GLY A 279 10.77 11.34 -2.75
CA GLY A 279 11.56 10.26 -2.16
C GLY A 279 11.19 9.90 -0.71
N PHE A 280 10.20 10.60 -0.13
CA PHE A 280 9.68 10.35 1.21
C PHE A 280 8.14 10.19 1.19
N GLY A 281 7.45 11.06 0.47
CA GLY A 281 6.00 11.11 0.36
C GLY A 281 5.43 10.23 -0.75
N LEU A 282 4.38 10.74 -1.39
CA LEU A 282 3.69 10.07 -2.48
C LEU A 282 4.61 9.94 -3.72
N ASN A 283 4.51 8.81 -4.38
CA ASN A 283 5.16 8.60 -5.67
C ASN A 283 4.27 9.16 -6.80
N GLU A 284 4.89 9.87 -7.74
CA GLU A 284 4.19 10.39 -8.91
C GLU A 284 3.49 9.23 -9.65
N ASP A 285 2.25 9.47 -10.06
CA ASP A 285 1.39 8.46 -10.69
C ASP A 285 1.21 7.15 -9.91
N ALA A 286 1.45 7.17 -8.60
CA ALA A 286 1.49 5.97 -7.78
C ALA A 286 2.52 4.93 -8.27
N ALA A 287 3.64 5.38 -8.82
CA ALA A 287 4.67 4.51 -9.39
C ALA A 287 5.26 3.56 -8.33
N PHE A 288 5.61 2.36 -8.79
CA PHE A 288 6.26 1.35 -7.95
C PHE A 288 7.78 1.52 -7.99
N SER A 289 8.42 1.55 -6.82
CA SER A 289 9.88 1.63 -6.69
C SER A 289 10.50 0.24 -6.60
N ILE A 290 11.13 -0.22 -7.67
CA ILE A 290 11.84 -1.51 -7.70
C ILE A 290 13.00 -1.51 -6.70
N ASP A 291 13.78 -0.42 -6.62
CA ASP A 291 14.90 -0.33 -5.68
C ASP A 291 14.41 -0.37 -4.22
N GLY A 292 13.33 0.36 -3.94
CA GLY A 292 12.69 0.33 -2.62
C GLY A 292 12.15 -1.06 -2.27
N PHE A 293 11.61 -1.78 -3.26
CA PHE A 293 11.10 -3.13 -3.05
C PHE A 293 12.22 -4.16 -2.86
N ASN A 294 13.31 -4.06 -3.62
CA ASN A 294 14.50 -4.90 -3.42
C ASN A 294 15.06 -4.74 -1.99
N ASN A 295 15.05 -3.50 -1.45
CA ASN A 295 15.44 -3.27 -0.07
C ASN A 295 14.47 -3.94 0.94
N VAL A 296 13.16 -3.92 0.67
CA VAL A 296 12.16 -4.66 1.49
C VAL A 296 12.46 -6.15 1.49
N LEU A 297 12.71 -6.76 0.34
CA LEU A 297 13.09 -8.18 0.22
C LEU A 297 14.40 -8.46 0.97
N GLY A 298 15.39 -7.58 0.83
CA GLY A 298 16.67 -7.67 1.55
C GLY A 298 16.51 -7.64 3.06
N MET A 299 15.65 -6.75 3.59
CA MET A 299 15.36 -6.71 5.04
C MET A 299 14.73 -8.01 5.56
N ARG A 300 13.81 -8.61 4.79
CA ARG A 300 13.23 -9.90 5.17
C ARG A 300 14.24 -11.04 5.14
N ALA A 301 15.09 -11.08 4.11
CA ALA A 301 16.16 -12.07 4.03
C ALA A 301 17.11 -11.96 5.23
N GLU A 302 17.51 -10.74 5.59
CA GLU A 302 18.47 -10.48 6.66
C GLU A 302 17.89 -10.67 8.07
N LEU A 303 16.67 -10.19 8.31
CA LEU A 303 16.11 -10.12 9.66
C LEU A 303 15.26 -11.33 10.04
N GLU A 304 14.59 -11.93 9.07
CA GLU A 304 13.71 -13.09 9.26
C GLU A 304 14.34 -14.40 8.75
N GLY A 305 15.55 -14.35 8.19
CA GLY A 305 16.24 -15.52 7.63
C GLY A 305 15.49 -16.16 6.43
N GLN A 306 14.55 -15.44 5.84
CA GLN A 306 13.79 -15.97 4.70
C GLN A 306 14.74 -16.26 3.53
N TRP A 307 14.37 -17.25 2.70
CA TRP A 307 15.12 -17.66 1.50
C TRP A 307 16.61 -17.98 1.77
N GLY A 308 16.92 -18.45 2.98
CA GLY A 308 18.31 -18.72 3.37
C GLY A 308 19.20 -17.47 3.42
N GLY A 309 18.61 -16.30 3.67
CA GLY A 309 19.31 -15.02 3.75
C GLY A 309 19.55 -14.33 2.40
N LYS A 310 19.07 -14.88 1.27
CA LYS A 310 19.23 -14.32 -0.09
C LYS A 310 17.88 -13.95 -0.69
N ALA A 311 17.62 -12.65 -0.84
CA ALA A 311 16.39 -12.16 -1.42
C ALA A 311 16.12 -12.73 -2.83
N PRO A 312 14.90 -13.17 -3.15
CA PRO A 312 14.53 -13.62 -4.50
C PRO A 312 14.33 -12.44 -5.45
N ALA A 313 14.16 -12.72 -6.74
CA ALA A 313 13.72 -11.73 -7.71
C ALA A 313 12.32 -11.19 -7.38
N PRO A 314 12.05 -9.90 -7.65
CA PRO A 314 10.78 -9.25 -7.30
C PRO A 314 9.57 -9.81 -8.05
N ASP A 315 9.74 -10.35 -9.24
CA ASP A 315 8.68 -10.80 -10.16
C ASP A 315 7.70 -11.81 -9.55
N LYS A 316 8.14 -12.54 -8.52
CA LYS A 316 7.28 -13.45 -7.77
C LYS A 316 6.09 -12.74 -7.12
N TYR A 317 6.26 -11.48 -6.71
CA TYR A 317 5.33 -10.74 -5.86
C TYR A 317 4.60 -9.63 -6.57
N ILE A 318 5.07 -9.23 -7.76
CA ILE A 318 4.55 -8.07 -8.48
C ILE A 318 3.97 -8.49 -9.83
N ASP A 319 2.90 -7.79 -10.24
CA ASP A 319 2.40 -7.80 -11.62
C ASP A 319 1.94 -6.36 -11.95
N LEU A 320 2.85 -5.61 -12.54
CA LEU A 320 2.59 -4.21 -12.89
C LEU A 320 1.94 -4.05 -14.26
N SER A 321 1.55 -5.13 -14.95
CA SER A 321 0.89 -5.04 -16.26
C SER A 321 -0.42 -4.27 -16.17
N TYR A 322 -1.23 -4.50 -15.12
CA TYR A 322 -2.46 -3.76 -14.85
C TYR A 322 -2.21 -2.26 -14.66
N TYR A 323 -1.15 -1.90 -13.95
CA TYR A 323 -0.73 -0.51 -13.77
C TYR A 323 -0.30 0.12 -15.08
N GLN A 324 0.52 -0.58 -15.88
CA GLN A 324 0.99 -0.10 -17.18
C GLN A 324 -0.17 0.11 -18.16
N HIS A 325 -1.16 -0.76 -18.13
CA HIS A 325 -2.38 -0.58 -18.93
C HIS A 325 -3.18 0.62 -18.44
N ALA A 326 -3.45 0.72 -17.13
CA ALA A 326 -4.19 1.82 -16.53
C ALA A 326 -3.56 3.19 -16.82
N LEU A 327 -2.25 3.29 -16.83
CA LEU A 327 -1.52 4.53 -17.11
C LEU A 327 -1.83 5.10 -18.49
N LYS A 328 -2.10 4.24 -19.49
CA LYS A 328 -2.39 4.66 -20.86
C LYS A 328 -3.72 5.41 -21.00
N PHE A 329 -4.65 5.20 -20.07
CA PHE A 329 -5.96 5.87 -20.10
C PHE A 329 -6.32 6.62 -18.80
N ALA A 330 -5.38 6.73 -17.85
CA ALA A 330 -5.54 7.62 -16.71
C ALA A 330 -5.61 9.07 -17.21
N GLY A 331 -6.73 9.76 -16.89
CA GLY A 331 -7.06 11.09 -17.43
C GLY A 331 -8.00 11.05 -18.63
N ASN A 332 -8.34 9.87 -19.17
CA ASN A 332 -9.32 9.72 -20.26
C ASN A 332 -10.46 8.77 -19.84
N PRO A 333 -11.52 9.26 -19.20
CA PRO A 333 -12.60 8.44 -18.63
C PRO A 333 -13.50 7.75 -19.67
N GLY A 334 -13.32 8.04 -20.95
CA GLY A 334 -14.10 7.46 -22.07
C GLY A 334 -13.54 6.13 -22.62
N ARG A 335 -12.49 5.58 -22.00
CA ARG A 335 -11.90 4.29 -22.38
C ARG A 335 -11.93 3.32 -21.22
#